data_39287bcde2a2579e388c95cb21c2e35d
#
_entry.id   39287bcde2a2579e388c95cb21c2e35d
#
_cell.length_a   1.000
_cell.length_b   1.000
_cell.length_c   1.000
_cell.angle_alpha   90.00
_cell.angle_beta   90.00
_cell.angle_gamma   90.00
#
_symmetry.space_group_name_H-M   'P 1'
#
loop_
_entity.id
_entity.type
_entity.pdbx_description
1 polymer ?
#
loop_
_entity_poly.entity_id
_entity_poly.type
_entity_poly.pdbx_seq_one_letter_code
_entity_poly.pdbx_strand_id
1 'polypeptide(L)'
;MCIRDRDAGAYRSLAEARVRKPAVDWTRVPVPRKTGRYLFCNYPLEELVPLVNWSYFFSAWGLPGRYPALFDDPKRGEEARRVFDDAQRLLSEIVDRRLLRADGVIGLYPAASDGDDIVLYADESRERERMRLPQLRNQQADRERNLSLADFVAPLGSGVKDYVGAFAVTAGLGLEELAGRYRSEGDDYRAIMAKLLADRLTEAFAEALHRYARVTLWGYEREGQWSVGDLLAEKYQGIRPAFGYPSAPDHSLKADVFALMDVGTVTGMTMTESYMIVPGEAACGLMLGHPEARNFSVGRIDSEQLASYAARRGTDSEKMRVLIPQHLIDM
;
A
#
# COMPACT_ATOMS: atom_id res chain seq x y z
N MET A 1 0.31 -1.42 -25.10
CA MET A 1 -0.85 -2.13 -25.68
C MET A 1 -2.08 -1.66 -24.94
N CYS A 2 -2.86 -0.75 -25.54
CA CYS A 2 -4.06 -0.19 -24.91
C CYS A 2 -5.06 -1.32 -24.66
N ILE A 3 -5.32 -1.62 -23.41
CA ILE A 3 -6.48 -2.39 -23.01
C ILE A 3 -7.68 -1.46 -23.25
N ARG A 4 -8.36 -1.65 -24.39
CA ARG A 4 -9.68 -1.07 -24.59
C ARG A 4 -10.60 -1.72 -23.58
N ASP A 5 -11.00 -0.95 -22.56
CA ASP A 5 -12.02 -1.32 -21.61
C ASP A 5 -13.32 -1.70 -22.34
N ARG A 6 -13.61 -2.98 -22.34
CA ARG A 6 -14.93 -3.52 -22.67
C ARG A 6 -15.78 -3.61 -21.38
N ASP A 7 -15.95 -2.51 -20.68
CA ASP A 7 -16.82 -2.47 -19.51
C ASP A 7 -17.72 -1.24 -19.53
N ALA A 8 -18.71 -1.26 -20.44
CA ALA A 8 -19.99 -0.61 -20.19
C ALA A 8 -20.80 -1.51 -19.22
N GLY A 9 -20.18 -1.93 -18.11
CA GLY A 9 -20.88 -2.62 -17.03
C GLY A 9 -21.90 -1.69 -16.40
N ALA A 10 -23.06 -2.22 -16.03
CA ALA A 10 -24.02 -1.47 -15.27
C ALA A 10 -23.39 -1.07 -13.92
N TYR A 11 -23.66 0.15 -13.46
CA TYR A 11 -23.23 0.67 -12.17
C TYR A 11 -24.46 0.91 -11.29
N ARG A 12 -24.29 0.72 -9.98
CA ARG A 12 -25.29 1.07 -8.98
C ARG A 12 -25.10 2.52 -8.55
N SER A 13 -26.17 3.20 -8.16
CA SER A 13 -26.08 4.46 -7.44
C SER A 13 -25.26 4.29 -6.15
N LEU A 14 -24.69 5.35 -5.62
CA LEU A 14 -23.96 5.31 -4.35
C LEU A 14 -24.84 4.79 -3.20
N ALA A 15 -26.12 5.18 -3.17
CA ALA A 15 -27.07 4.71 -2.16
C ALA A 15 -27.29 3.19 -2.24
N GLU A 16 -27.52 2.63 -3.43
CA GLU A 16 -27.66 1.19 -3.64
C GLU A 16 -26.38 0.42 -3.28
N ALA A 17 -25.20 0.96 -3.65
CA ALA A 17 -23.91 0.37 -3.32
C ALA A 17 -23.69 0.31 -1.81
N ARG A 18 -24.07 1.35 -1.05
CA ARG A 18 -24.00 1.37 0.42
C ARG A 18 -24.88 0.32 1.09
N VAL A 19 -26.07 0.06 0.56
CA VAL A 19 -26.98 -1.00 1.06
C VAL A 19 -26.34 -2.39 0.88
N ARG A 20 -25.48 -2.55 -0.13
CA ARG A 20 -24.83 -3.82 -0.48
C ARG A 20 -23.43 -3.98 0.14
N LYS A 21 -23.10 -3.22 1.18
CA LYS A 21 -21.87 -3.42 1.94
C LYS A 21 -21.81 -4.84 2.56
N PRO A 22 -20.63 -5.37 2.86
CA PRO A 22 -20.52 -6.68 3.50
C PRO A 22 -21.10 -6.64 4.92
N ALA A 23 -21.64 -7.77 5.37
CA ALA A 23 -21.90 -8.00 6.79
C ALA A 23 -20.59 -8.54 7.40
N VAL A 24 -20.04 -7.85 8.39
CA VAL A 24 -18.77 -8.16 9.02
C VAL A 24 -18.99 -8.58 10.46
N ASP A 25 -18.31 -9.65 10.90
CA ASP A 25 -18.40 -10.16 12.26
C ASP A 25 -17.49 -9.37 13.22
N TRP A 26 -18.04 -8.35 13.84
CA TRP A 26 -17.32 -7.46 14.77
C TRP A 26 -16.86 -8.11 16.07
N THR A 27 -17.25 -9.36 16.35
CA THR A 27 -16.71 -10.10 17.51
C THR A 27 -15.26 -10.52 17.30
N ARG A 28 -14.73 -10.41 16.07
CA ARG A 28 -13.41 -10.85 15.66
C ARG A 28 -12.39 -9.71 15.46
N VAL A 29 -12.73 -8.52 15.92
CA VAL A 29 -11.82 -7.35 15.85
C VAL A 29 -10.57 -7.60 16.69
N PRO A 30 -9.36 -7.52 16.11
CA PRO A 30 -8.14 -7.68 16.88
C PRO A 30 -7.84 -6.41 17.69
N VAL A 31 -7.75 -6.56 19.00
CA VAL A 31 -7.36 -5.47 19.90
C VAL A 31 -5.85 -5.43 20.01
N PRO A 32 -5.19 -4.29 19.71
CA PRO A 32 -3.74 -4.20 19.75
C PRO A 32 -3.20 -4.22 21.20
N ARG A 33 -2.00 -4.74 21.34
CA ARG A 33 -1.22 -4.67 22.59
C ARG A 33 -0.61 -3.30 22.78
N LYS A 34 -0.34 -2.58 21.68
CA LYS A 34 0.30 -1.27 21.69
C LYS A 34 -0.25 -0.41 20.57
N THR A 35 -0.57 0.83 20.89
CA THR A 35 -0.93 1.89 19.95
C THR A 35 0.17 2.94 19.86
N GLY A 36 0.05 3.91 18.97
CA GLY A 36 1.00 5.00 18.78
C GLY A 36 1.87 4.88 17.55
N ARG A 37 2.92 5.71 17.49
CA ARG A 37 3.82 5.85 16.34
C ARG A 37 5.17 5.20 16.62
N TYR A 38 5.69 4.44 15.65
CA TYR A 38 6.95 3.70 15.72
C TYR A 38 7.83 4.04 14.52
N LEU A 39 9.09 4.38 14.77
CA LEU A 39 10.07 4.79 13.77
C LEU A 39 11.06 3.67 13.51
N PHE A 40 11.42 3.52 12.25
CA PHE A 40 12.40 2.54 11.76
C PHE A 40 13.39 3.29 10.86
N CYS A 41 14.47 3.76 11.45
CA CYS A 41 15.51 4.51 10.74
C CYS A 41 16.68 3.58 10.42
N ASN A 42 17.20 3.68 9.19
CA ASN A 42 18.32 2.87 8.73
C ASN A 42 18.08 1.36 8.98
N TYR A 43 16.90 0.89 8.58
CA TYR A 43 16.51 -0.52 8.77
C TYR A 43 17.48 -1.44 8.02
N PRO A 44 17.92 -2.56 8.63
CA PRO A 44 18.89 -3.47 8.01
C PRO A 44 18.36 -4.02 6.68
N LEU A 45 19.03 -3.69 5.57
CA LEU A 45 18.61 -4.16 4.23
C LEU A 45 18.73 -5.68 4.11
N GLU A 46 19.68 -6.29 4.80
CA GLU A 46 19.86 -7.74 4.87
C GLU A 46 18.63 -8.49 5.38
N GLU A 47 17.82 -7.88 6.25
CA GLU A 47 16.55 -8.46 6.72
C GLU A 47 15.44 -8.38 5.66
N LEU A 48 15.57 -7.49 4.68
CA LEU A 48 14.60 -7.31 3.59
C LEU A 48 14.86 -8.25 2.41
N VAL A 49 16.12 -8.62 2.18
CA VAL A 49 16.54 -9.47 1.04
C VAL A 49 15.70 -10.75 0.91
N PRO A 50 15.43 -11.51 1.99
CA PRO A 50 14.61 -12.73 1.91
C PRO A 50 13.15 -12.48 1.50
N LEU A 51 12.64 -11.25 1.70
CA LEU A 51 11.27 -10.85 1.39
C LEU A 51 11.11 -10.27 -0.01
N VAL A 52 12.18 -10.17 -0.80
CA VAL A 52 12.14 -9.66 -2.17
C VAL A 52 11.29 -10.59 -3.05
N ASN A 53 10.24 -10.05 -3.66
CA ASN A 53 9.42 -10.79 -4.61
C ASN A 53 10.04 -10.78 -6.01
N TRP A 54 10.80 -11.80 -6.32
CA TRP A 54 11.52 -11.94 -7.58
C TRP A 54 10.59 -12.08 -8.80
N SER A 55 9.39 -12.61 -8.64
CA SER A 55 8.42 -12.66 -9.75
C SER A 55 8.02 -11.27 -10.23
N TYR A 56 7.81 -10.33 -9.30
CA TYR A 56 7.54 -8.93 -9.65
C TYR A 56 8.78 -8.23 -10.22
N PHE A 57 9.98 -8.51 -9.70
CA PHE A 57 11.23 -8.01 -10.28
C PHE A 57 11.35 -8.41 -11.75
N PHE A 58 11.19 -9.69 -12.08
CA PHE A 58 11.24 -10.17 -13.45
C PHE A 58 10.15 -9.57 -14.34
N SER A 59 8.93 -9.46 -13.82
CA SER A 59 7.82 -8.82 -14.56
C SER A 59 8.14 -7.37 -14.94
N ALA A 60 8.70 -6.60 -14.00
CA ALA A 60 9.12 -5.21 -14.23
C ALA A 60 10.32 -5.11 -15.16
N TRP A 61 11.21 -6.10 -15.16
CA TRP A 61 12.32 -6.21 -16.09
C TRP A 61 11.90 -6.59 -17.53
N GLY A 62 10.63 -6.96 -17.75
CA GLY A 62 10.14 -7.41 -19.06
C GLY A 62 10.25 -8.93 -19.30
N LEU A 63 10.55 -9.70 -18.27
CA LEU A 63 10.62 -11.17 -18.27
C LEU A 63 9.48 -11.77 -17.41
N PRO A 64 8.21 -11.67 -17.83
CA PRO A 64 7.10 -12.12 -17.03
C PRO A 64 7.14 -13.64 -16.79
N GLY A 65 6.96 -14.05 -15.53
CA GLY A 65 6.94 -15.45 -15.12
C GLY A 65 7.04 -15.58 -13.61
N ARG A 66 6.74 -16.77 -13.10
CA ARG A 66 6.80 -17.06 -11.68
C ARG A 66 8.20 -17.55 -11.28
N TYR A 67 8.86 -16.87 -10.39
CA TYR A 67 10.11 -17.33 -9.78
C TYR A 67 9.85 -18.50 -8.80
N PRO A 68 10.68 -19.57 -8.76
CA PRO A 68 11.85 -19.84 -9.62
C PRO A 68 11.52 -20.56 -10.94
N ALA A 69 10.26 -20.97 -11.18
CA ALA A 69 9.87 -21.75 -12.36
C ALA A 69 10.20 -21.04 -13.71
N LEU A 70 10.31 -19.71 -13.72
CA LEU A 70 10.77 -18.95 -14.88
C LEU A 70 12.13 -19.41 -15.41
N PHE A 71 12.99 -19.93 -14.56
CA PHE A 71 14.31 -20.44 -14.96
C PHE A 71 14.25 -21.65 -15.87
N ASP A 72 13.17 -22.40 -15.84
CA ASP A 72 12.96 -23.59 -16.68
C ASP A 72 12.20 -23.28 -17.97
N ASP A 73 11.88 -22.01 -18.22
CA ASP A 73 11.25 -21.56 -19.46
C ASP A 73 12.26 -21.70 -20.64
N PRO A 74 11.93 -22.47 -21.69
CA PRO A 74 12.87 -22.76 -22.79
C PRO A 74 13.25 -21.56 -23.61
N LYS A 75 12.50 -20.44 -23.54
CA LYS A 75 12.76 -19.22 -24.31
C LYS A 75 13.38 -18.12 -23.47
N ARG A 76 13.07 -18.04 -22.18
CA ARG A 76 13.42 -16.92 -21.30
C ARG A 76 14.31 -17.33 -20.13
N GLY A 77 14.42 -18.63 -19.83
CA GLY A 77 15.11 -19.13 -18.63
C GLY A 77 16.58 -18.75 -18.57
N GLU A 78 17.31 -18.81 -19.68
CA GLU A 78 18.72 -18.43 -19.74
C GLU A 78 18.90 -16.93 -19.46
N GLU A 79 18.11 -16.08 -20.10
CA GLU A 79 18.12 -14.63 -19.85
C GLU A 79 17.70 -14.30 -18.42
N ALA A 80 16.66 -14.97 -17.90
CA ALA A 80 16.22 -14.78 -16.54
C ALA A 80 17.29 -15.14 -15.50
N ARG A 81 18.06 -16.21 -15.71
CA ARG A 81 19.20 -16.56 -14.84
C ARG A 81 20.27 -15.49 -14.89
N ARG A 82 20.66 -15.04 -16.08
CA ARG A 82 21.66 -13.98 -16.24
C ARG A 82 21.26 -12.69 -15.52
N VAL A 83 20.02 -12.23 -15.73
CA VAL A 83 19.49 -11.03 -15.07
C VAL A 83 19.41 -11.22 -13.55
N PHE A 84 19.06 -12.42 -13.09
CA PHE A 84 19.03 -12.74 -11.66
C PHE A 84 20.43 -12.67 -11.02
N ASP A 85 21.44 -13.25 -11.68
CA ASP A 85 22.82 -13.24 -11.19
C ASP A 85 23.38 -11.81 -11.14
N ASP A 86 23.06 -10.97 -12.13
CA ASP A 86 23.42 -9.55 -12.15
C ASP A 86 22.72 -8.80 -11.01
N ALA A 87 21.42 -9.04 -10.81
CA ALA A 87 20.64 -8.45 -9.74
C ALA A 87 21.15 -8.85 -8.36
N GLN A 88 21.52 -10.12 -8.15
CA GLN A 88 22.07 -10.62 -6.90
C GLN A 88 23.42 -9.96 -6.58
N ARG A 89 24.30 -9.80 -7.59
CA ARG A 89 25.57 -9.11 -7.40
C ARG A 89 25.39 -7.66 -6.99
N LEU A 90 24.50 -6.94 -7.70
CA LEU A 90 24.21 -5.55 -7.37
C LEU A 90 23.54 -5.41 -5.99
N LEU A 91 22.60 -6.31 -5.68
CA LEU A 91 21.92 -6.33 -4.37
C LEU A 91 22.91 -6.57 -3.23
N SER A 92 23.86 -7.52 -3.39
CA SER A 92 24.93 -7.74 -2.42
C SER A 92 25.81 -6.47 -2.26
N GLU A 93 26.20 -5.83 -3.37
CA GLU A 93 26.95 -4.57 -3.32
C GLU A 93 26.18 -3.47 -2.57
N ILE A 94 24.88 -3.33 -2.84
CA ILE A 94 23.99 -2.35 -2.18
C ILE A 94 23.98 -2.59 -0.66
N VAL A 95 23.81 -3.84 -0.24
CA VAL A 95 23.75 -4.22 1.17
C VAL A 95 25.10 -4.04 1.86
N ASP A 96 26.16 -4.64 1.31
CA ASP A 96 27.49 -4.67 1.93
C ASP A 96 28.09 -3.27 2.07
N ARG A 97 27.86 -2.41 1.09
CA ARG A 97 28.39 -1.04 1.07
C ARG A 97 27.39 0.00 1.56
N ARG A 98 26.19 -0.41 1.97
CA ARG A 98 25.11 0.47 2.43
C ARG A 98 24.82 1.61 1.45
N LEU A 99 24.71 1.26 0.16
CA LEU A 99 24.51 2.25 -0.91
C LEU A 99 23.10 2.84 -0.91
N LEU A 100 22.14 2.15 -0.32
CA LEU A 100 20.78 2.62 -0.08
C LEU A 100 20.48 2.59 1.41
N ARG A 101 19.50 3.42 1.83
CA ARG A 101 18.99 3.44 3.19
C ARG A 101 17.47 3.21 3.18
N ALA A 102 17.01 2.38 4.11
CA ALA A 102 15.60 2.11 4.34
C ALA A 102 15.12 2.81 5.62
N ASP A 103 14.19 3.75 5.46
CA ASP A 103 13.53 4.45 6.57
C ASP A 103 12.02 4.28 6.47
N GLY A 104 11.36 4.12 7.61
CA GLY A 104 9.93 3.95 7.66
C GLY A 104 9.31 4.37 8.99
N VAL A 105 8.02 4.59 8.94
CA VAL A 105 7.19 4.88 10.10
C VAL A 105 5.88 4.13 9.99
N ILE A 106 5.44 3.55 11.09
CA ILE A 106 4.09 3.02 11.23
C ILE A 106 3.42 3.64 12.44
N GLY A 107 2.11 3.79 12.35
CA GLY A 107 1.26 4.24 13.45
C GLY A 107 0.06 3.32 13.59
N LEU A 108 -0.38 3.09 14.83
CA LEU A 108 -1.59 2.32 15.11
C LEU A 108 -2.50 3.16 16.01
N TYR A 109 -3.71 3.42 15.53
CA TYR A 109 -4.62 4.39 16.11
C TYR A 109 -5.99 3.77 16.40
N PRO A 110 -6.66 4.14 17.52
CA PRO A 110 -8.07 3.85 17.71
C PRO A 110 -8.88 4.42 16.53
N ALA A 111 -9.81 3.63 15.99
CA ALA A 111 -10.54 3.98 14.80
C ALA A 111 -12.00 3.52 14.85
N ALA A 112 -12.84 4.16 14.03
CA ALA A 112 -14.18 3.71 13.69
C ALA A 112 -14.51 4.08 12.26
N SER A 113 -15.47 3.41 11.62
CA SER A 113 -16.03 3.86 10.35
C SER A 113 -17.29 4.70 10.57
N ASP A 114 -17.38 5.81 9.81
CA ASP A 114 -18.55 6.67 9.75
C ASP A 114 -19.00 6.77 8.29
N GLY A 115 -19.98 5.96 7.92
CA GLY A 115 -20.35 5.77 6.51
C GLY A 115 -19.23 5.17 5.68
N ASP A 116 -18.69 5.92 4.72
CA ASP A 116 -17.55 5.54 3.89
C ASP A 116 -16.25 6.21 4.36
N ASP A 117 -16.21 6.79 5.56
CA ASP A 117 -15.02 7.39 6.15
C ASP A 117 -14.40 6.49 7.20
N ILE A 118 -13.07 6.49 7.29
CA ILE A 118 -12.33 5.96 8.42
C ILE A 118 -11.94 7.13 9.31
N VAL A 119 -12.39 7.11 10.55
CA VAL A 119 -12.10 8.12 11.57
C VAL A 119 -11.04 7.58 12.52
N LEU A 120 -9.93 8.29 12.63
CA LEU A 120 -8.86 8.00 13.58
C LEU A 120 -8.97 8.92 14.78
N TYR A 121 -8.80 8.38 15.97
CA TYR A 121 -8.88 9.13 17.23
C TYR A 121 -7.50 9.41 17.81
N ALA A 122 -7.42 10.46 18.61
CA ALA A 122 -6.18 10.87 19.25
C ALA A 122 -5.68 9.85 20.29
N ASP A 123 -6.61 9.20 20.99
CA ASP A 123 -6.34 8.26 22.07
C ASP A 123 -7.53 7.31 22.29
N GLU A 124 -7.41 6.44 23.29
CA GLU A 124 -8.39 5.42 23.65
C GLU A 124 -9.73 5.96 24.17
N SER A 125 -9.79 7.24 24.59
CA SER A 125 -11.07 7.87 24.99
C SER A 125 -12.03 8.01 23.82
N ARG A 126 -11.50 8.15 22.60
CA ARG A 126 -12.24 8.36 21.33
C ARG A 126 -13.13 9.60 21.35
N GLU A 127 -12.82 10.56 22.21
CA GLU A 127 -13.57 11.82 22.31
C GLU A 127 -13.10 12.83 21.27
N ARG A 128 -11.81 12.76 20.87
CA ARG A 128 -11.22 13.70 19.93
C ARG A 128 -10.80 13.00 18.63
N GLU A 129 -11.47 13.35 17.56
CA GLU A 129 -11.07 12.97 16.20
C GLU A 129 -9.69 13.58 15.92
N ARG A 130 -8.76 12.76 15.45
CA ARG A 130 -7.42 13.16 15.04
C ARG A 130 -7.36 13.38 13.55
N MET A 131 -8.01 12.51 12.78
CA MET A 131 -8.01 12.55 11.33
C MET A 131 -9.19 11.76 10.77
N ARG A 132 -9.74 12.24 9.66
CA ARG A 132 -10.77 11.56 8.88
C ARG A 132 -10.22 11.25 7.50
N LEU A 133 -10.36 10.00 7.09
CA LEU A 133 -9.85 9.48 5.82
C LEU A 133 -11.03 8.96 4.99
N PRO A 134 -11.64 9.80 4.15
CA PRO A 134 -12.71 9.38 3.25
C PRO A 134 -12.26 8.26 2.32
N GLN A 135 -13.10 7.26 2.14
CA GLN A 135 -12.86 6.13 1.26
C GLN A 135 -13.85 6.14 0.11
N LEU A 136 -13.45 5.53 -1.00
CA LEU A 136 -14.32 5.26 -2.14
C LEU A 136 -14.96 3.89 -2.00
N ARG A 137 -16.13 3.73 -2.63
CA ARG A 137 -16.87 2.47 -2.67
C ARG A 137 -16.97 1.96 -4.10
N ASN A 138 -16.81 0.66 -4.28
CA ASN A 138 -17.08 0.02 -5.55
C ASN A 138 -18.58 0.17 -5.92
N GLN A 139 -18.88 0.52 -7.16
CA GLN A 139 -20.25 0.68 -7.65
C GLN A 139 -20.62 -0.32 -8.77
N GLN A 140 -19.75 -1.25 -9.13
CA GLN A 140 -20.01 -2.22 -10.20
C GLN A 140 -21.22 -3.10 -9.87
N ALA A 141 -22.16 -3.22 -10.80
CA ALA A 141 -23.42 -3.94 -10.59
C ALA A 141 -23.27 -5.47 -10.62
N ASP A 142 -22.21 -5.99 -11.26
CA ASP A 142 -21.89 -7.39 -11.33
C ASP A 142 -21.27 -7.94 -10.02
N ARG A 143 -20.90 -7.08 -9.08
CA ARG A 143 -20.37 -7.49 -7.79
C ARG A 143 -21.48 -7.88 -6.82
N GLU A 144 -21.26 -9.00 -6.13
CA GLU A 144 -22.19 -9.45 -5.07
C GLU A 144 -22.24 -8.41 -3.93
N ARG A 145 -21.10 -7.86 -3.56
CA ARG A 145 -20.94 -6.81 -2.55
C ARG A 145 -20.18 -5.64 -3.13
N ASN A 146 -20.60 -4.43 -2.77
CA ASN A 146 -19.96 -3.19 -3.17
C ASN A 146 -19.10 -2.68 -2.00
N LEU A 147 -17.80 -3.00 -2.06
CA LEU A 147 -16.86 -2.80 -0.96
C LEU A 147 -16.28 -1.38 -0.89
N SER A 148 -16.05 -0.92 0.33
CA SER A 148 -15.19 0.21 0.70
C SER A 148 -14.20 -0.26 1.75
N LEU A 149 -13.01 0.35 1.87
CA LEU A 149 -12.08 0.04 2.96
C LEU A 149 -12.69 0.33 4.34
N ALA A 150 -13.58 1.32 4.43
CA ALA A 150 -14.31 1.64 5.65
C ALA A 150 -15.21 0.49 6.16
N ASP A 151 -15.61 -0.43 5.28
CA ASP A 151 -16.43 -1.59 5.66
C ASP A 151 -15.69 -2.59 6.56
N PHE A 152 -14.36 -2.52 6.61
CA PHE A 152 -13.52 -3.41 7.42
C PHE A 152 -13.03 -2.74 8.73
N VAL A 153 -13.65 -1.62 9.09
CA VAL A 153 -13.44 -0.91 10.36
C VAL A 153 -14.79 -0.83 11.07
N ALA A 154 -14.84 -1.15 12.38
CA ALA A 154 -16.08 -1.22 13.14
C ALA A 154 -16.84 0.11 13.11
N PRO A 155 -18.17 0.09 12.89
CA PRO A 155 -18.96 1.29 12.76
C PRO A 155 -18.98 2.15 14.02
N LEU A 156 -18.97 3.47 13.84
CA LEU A 156 -19.23 4.44 14.89
C LEU A 156 -20.58 4.13 15.57
N GLY A 157 -20.58 4.13 16.89
CA GLY A 157 -21.80 3.81 17.68
C GLY A 157 -22.07 2.32 17.84
N SER A 158 -21.28 1.41 17.25
CA SER A 158 -21.43 -0.04 17.46
C SER A 158 -21.00 -0.52 18.86
N GLY A 159 -20.30 0.30 19.63
CA GLY A 159 -19.70 -0.09 20.91
C GLY A 159 -18.42 -0.92 20.76
N VAL A 160 -18.02 -1.29 19.55
CA VAL A 160 -16.80 -2.04 19.27
C VAL A 160 -15.60 -1.09 19.19
N LYS A 161 -14.52 -1.43 19.88
CA LYS A 161 -13.25 -0.70 19.80
C LYS A 161 -12.37 -1.31 18.72
N ASP A 162 -12.21 -0.61 17.61
CA ASP A 162 -11.39 -1.03 16.48
C ASP A 162 -10.18 -0.10 16.28
N TYR A 163 -9.23 -0.52 15.45
CA TYR A 163 -7.95 0.14 15.26
C TYR A 163 -7.51 0.04 13.81
N VAL A 164 -6.90 1.11 13.32
CA VAL A 164 -6.33 1.19 11.98
C VAL A 164 -4.86 1.58 12.06
N GLY A 165 -4.04 0.86 11.32
CA GLY A 165 -2.65 1.21 11.12
C GLY A 165 -2.48 2.14 9.93
N ALA A 166 -1.44 2.98 9.97
CA ALA A 166 -0.94 3.74 8.84
C ALA A 166 0.55 3.48 8.69
N PHE A 167 1.07 3.53 7.47
CA PHE A 167 2.49 3.33 7.21
C PHE A 167 3.01 4.25 6.09
N ALA A 168 4.28 4.57 6.17
CA ALA A 168 5.06 5.15 5.08
C ALA A 168 6.47 4.58 5.16
N VAL A 169 6.98 4.07 4.03
CA VAL A 169 8.27 3.37 3.95
C VAL A 169 8.99 3.71 2.65
N THR A 170 10.30 3.70 2.69
CA THR A 170 11.17 3.72 1.51
C THR A 170 12.45 2.93 1.79
N ALA A 171 12.98 2.28 0.77
CA ALA A 171 14.34 1.76 0.72
C ALA A 171 15.14 2.42 -0.42
N GLY A 172 14.65 3.56 -0.92
CA GLY A 172 15.23 4.29 -2.04
C GLY A 172 16.08 5.51 -1.66
N LEU A 173 16.33 5.76 -0.36
CA LEU A 173 17.19 6.87 0.05
C LEU A 173 18.64 6.60 -0.40
N GLY A 174 19.21 7.53 -1.18
CA GLY A 174 20.52 7.38 -1.83
C GLY A 174 20.46 6.85 -3.27
N LEU A 175 19.28 6.41 -3.75
CA LEU A 175 19.14 5.83 -5.09
C LEU A 175 19.48 6.81 -6.20
N GLU A 176 19.08 8.07 -6.08
CA GLU A 176 19.33 9.06 -7.14
C GLU A 176 20.83 9.31 -7.34
N GLU A 177 21.59 9.34 -6.23
CA GLU A 177 23.04 9.43 -6.27
C GLU A 177 23.66 8.19 -6.90
N LEU A 178 23.22 6.98 -6.47
CA LEU A 178 23.71 5.71 -6.98
C LEU A 178 23.42 5.55 -8.49
N ALA A 179 22.18 5.77 -8.91
CA ALA A 179 21.78 5.68 -10.31
C ALA A 179 22.42 6.77 -11.17
N GLY A 180 22.60 7.99 -10.61
CA GLY A 180 23.32 9.09 -11.26
C GLY A 180 24.77 8.74 -11.53
N ARG A 181 25.47 8.10 -10.58
CA ARG A 181 26.84 7.61 -10.77
C ARG A 181 26.92 6.60 -11.90
N TYR A 182 26.05 5.59 -11.94
CA TYR A 182 26.05 4.59 -13.03
C TYR A 182 25.77 5.25 -14.37
N ARG A 183 24.84 6.17 -14.47
CA ARG A 183 24.58 6.92 -15.72
C ARG A 183 25.79 7.73 -16.18
N SER A 184 26.52 8.36 -15.25
CA SER A 184 27.72 9.11 -15.59
C SER A 184 28.88 8.23 -16.09
N GLU A 185 28.88 6.96 -15.70
CA GLU A 185 29.82 5.93 -16.16
C GLU A 185 29.33 5.25 -17.47
N GLY A 186 28.16 5.64 -18.00
CA GLY A 186 27.55 5.04 -19.19
C GLY A 186 26.87 3.68 -18.94
N ASP A 187 26.60 3.34 -17.68
CA ASP A 187 26.00 2.07 -17.26
C ASP A 187 24.50 2.24 -16.91
N ASP A 188 23.69 2.47 -17.93
CA ASP A 188 22.23 2.56 -17.79
C ASP A 188 21.61 1.25 -17.30
N TYR A 189 22.24 0.11 -17.61
CA TYR A 189 21.79 -1.21 -17.17
C TYR A 189 21.77 -1.31 -15.64
N ARG A 190 22.88 -0.97 -14.97
CA ARG A 190 22.93 -0.94 -13.52
C ARG A 190 22.05 0.14 -12.92
N ALA A 191 21.92 1.29 -13.56
CA ALA A 191 21.03 2.36 -13.09
C ALA A 191 19.56 1.91 -13.03
N ILE A 192 19.07 1.21 -14.08
CA ILE A 192 17.72 0.65 -14.13
C ILE A 192 17.57 -0.47 -13.09
N MET A 193 18.56 -1.37 -13.01
CA MET A 193 18.54 -2.48 -12.05
C MET A 193 18.50 -1.99 -10.61
N ALA A 194 19.28 -0.96 -10.26
CA ALA A 194 19.27 -0.36 -8.93
C ALA A 194 17.90 0.20 -8.55
N LYS A 195 17.20 0.85 -9.50
CA LYS A 195 15.83 1.34 -9.31
C LYS A 195 14.85 0.20 -9.03
N LEU A 196 14.89 -0.86 -9.82
CA LEU A 196 14.02 -2.02 -9.61
C LEU A 196 14.31 -2.73 -8.28
N LEU A 197 15.57 -2.85 -7.89
CA LEU A 197 15.94 -3.43 -6.60
C LEU A 197 15.48 -2.57 -5.44
N ALA A 198 15.65 -1.25 -5.51
CA ALA A 198 15.16 -0.32 -4.49
C ALA A 198 13.64 -0.39 -4.32
N ASP A 199 12.90 -0.47 -5.43
CA ASP A 199 11.45 -0.65 -5.43
C ASP A 199 11.05 -1.99 -4.77
N ARG A 200 11.73 -3.09 -5.09
CA ARG A 200 11.46 -4.39 -4.47
C ARG A 200 11.85 -4.44 -2.99
N LEU A 201 12.93 -3.77 -2.60
CA LEU A 201 13.31 -3.61 -1.19
C LEU A 201 12.28 -2.78 -0.42
N THR A 202 11.71 -1.75 -1.03
CA THR A 202 10.62 -0.96 -0.43
C THR A 202 9.38 -1.80 -0.16
N GLU A 203 8.97 -2.63 -1.12
CA GLU A 203 7.85 -3.55 -0.93
C GLU A 203 8.15 -4.62 0.14
N ALA A 204 9.39 -5.14 0.16
CA ALA A 204 9.86 -6.04 1.21
C ALA A 204 9.82 -5.35 2.59
N PHE A 205 10.17 -4.07 2.65
CA PHE A 205 10.11 -3.29 3.88
C PHE A 205 8.68 -3.05 4.35
N ALA A 206 7.75 -2.74 3.44
CA ALA A 206 6.33 -2.65 3.77
C ALA A 206 5.79 -3.99 4.34
N GLU A 207 6.21 -5.14 3.79
CA GLU A 207 5.87 -6.46 4.34
C GLU A 207 6.48 -6.69 5.72
N ALA A 208 7.78 -6.37 5.90
CA ALA A 208 8.46 -6.51 7.19
C ALA A 208 7.76 -5.69 8.29
N LEU A 209 7.40 -4.43 8.00
CA LEU A 209 6.70 -3.58 8.95
C LEU A 209 5.24 -4.01 9.19
N HIS A 210 4.56 -4.52 8.17
CA HIS A 210 3.23 -5.10 8.36
C HIS A 210 3.29 -6.35 9.26
N ARG A 211 4.29 -7.24 9.04
CA ARG A 211 4.54 -8.38 9.94
C ARG A 211 4.83 -7.90 11.37
N TYR A 212 5.67 -6.88 11.55
CA TYR A 212 5.92 -6.29 12.86
C TYR A 212 4.62 -5.79 13.51
N ALA A 213 3.76 -5.12 12.75
CA ALA A 213 2.47 -4.67 13.24
C ALA A 213 1.58 -5.84 13.69
N ARG A 214 1.46 -6.91 12.89
CA ARG A 214 0.65 -8.10 13.21
C ARG A 214 1.16 -8.85 14.43
N VAL A 215 2.47 -9.06 14.51
CA VAL A 215 3.11 -9.84 15.58
C VAL A 215 3.28 -9.05 16.87
N THR A 216 3.78 -7.82 16.77
CA THR A 216 4.23 -7.04 17.93
C THR A 216 3.18 -6.05 18.44
N LEU A 217 2.58 -5.27 17.52
CA LEU A 217 1.65 -4.20 17.92
C LEU A 217 0.24 -4.74 18.17
N TRP A 218 -0.33 -5.44 17.19
CA TRP A 218 -1.61 -6.14 17.40
C TRP A 218 -1.44 -7.41 18.24
N GLY A 219 -0.47 -8.26 17.87
CA GLY A 219 -0.19 -9.50 18.60
C GLY A 219 -1.17 -10.63 18.33
N TYR A 220 -1.92 -10.59 17.22
CA TYR A 220 -2.78 -11.68 16.78
C TYR A 220 -2.06 -12.74 15.96
N GLU A 221 -0.84 -12.48 15.53
CA GLU A 221 0.03 -13.39 14.82
C GLU A 221 1.24 -13.77 15.69
N ARG A 222 1.81 -14.96 15.47
CA ARG A 222 3.01 -15.43 16.15
C ARG A 222 4.24 -15.24 15.26
N GLU A 223 5.39 -14.96 15.89
CA GLU A 223 6.66 -14.95 15.19
C GLU A 223 6.91 -16.31 14.51
N GLY A 224 7.35 -16.30 13.24
CA GLY A 224 7.61 -17.52 12.47
C GLY A 224 6.38 -18.30 12.03
N GLN A 225 5.16 -17.77 12.20
CA GLN A 225 3.91 -18.45 11.83
C GLN A 225 3.82 -18.72 10.33
N TRP A 226 4.40 -17.85 9.51
CA TRP A 226 4.33 -17.92 8.05
C TRP A 226 5.72 -18.08 7.43
N SER A 227 5.83 -18.97 6.46
CA SER A 227 7.01 -19.02 5.60
C SER A 227 7.10 -17.75 4.73
N VAL A 228 8.27 -17.46 4.18
CA VAL A 228 8.43 -16.37 3.21
C VAL A 228 7.46 -16.52 2.03
N GLY A 229 7.29 -17.74 1.53
CA GLY A 229 6.33 -18.01 0.45
C GLY A 229 4.88 -17.70 0.83
N ASP A 230 4.49 -17.94 2.09
CA ASP A 230 3.15 -17.60 2.59
C ASP A 230 2.97 -16.09 2.77
N LEU A 231 4.01 -15.39 3.23
CA LEU A 231 4.01 -13.92 3.32
C LEU A 231 3.86 -13.28 1.94
N LEU A 232 4.64 -13.73 0.95
CA LEU A 232 4.54 -13.25 -0.43
C LEU A 232 3.21 -13.61 -1.11
N ALA A 233 2.51 -14.63 -0.62
CA ALA A 233 1.17 -15.03 -1.06
C ALA A 233 0.05 -14.39 -0.22
N GLU A 234 0.37 -13.48 0.70
CA GLU A 234 -0.57 -12.75 1.57
C GLU A 234 -1.56 -13.65 2.33
N LYS A 235 -1.09 -14.81 2.84
CA LYS A 235 -1.94 -15.79 3.53
C LYS A 235 -2.27 -15.39 4.97
N TYR A 236 -1.70 -14.33 5.47
CA TYR A 236 -1.95 -13.79 6.81
C TYR A 236 -3.30 -13.06 6.90
N GLN A 237 -3.73 -12.81 8.13
CA GLN A 237 -4.91 -12.00 8.44
C GLN A 237 -4.63 -10.52 8.23
N GLY A 238 -5.64 -9.79 7.72
CA GLY A 238 -5.56 -8.36 7.50
C GLY A 238 -4.96 -8.00 6.14
N ILE A 239 -4.95 -6.70 5.83
CA ILE A 239 -4.42 -6.14 4.58
C ILE A 239 -3.65 -4.86 4.83
N ARG A 240 -2.77 -4.48 3.87
CA ARG A 240 -2.07 -3.18 3.88
C ARG A 240 -2.30 -2.42 2.55
N PRO A 241 -3.50 -1.88 2.32
CA PRO A 241 -3.78 -1.14 1.10
C PRO A 241 -2.92 0.13 1.03
N ALA A 242 -2.15 0.28 -0.05
CA ALA A 242 -1.40 1.50 -0.33
C ALA A 242 -2.25 2.49 -1.15
N PHE A 243 -2.05 3.79 -0.93
CA PHE A 243 -2.73 4.84 -1.70
C PHE A 243 -2.18 4.92 -3.12
N GLY A 244 -3.08 5.01 -4.09
CA GLY A 244 -2.81 4.91 -5.53
C GLY A 244 -3.02 3.51 -6.09
N TYR A 245 -3.36 2.52 -5.24
CA TYR A 245 -3.70 1.16 -5.64
C TYR A 245 -5.22 0.97 -5.78
N PRO A 246 -5.69 -0.11 -6.43
CA PRO A 246 -7.11 -0.26 -6.80
C PRO A 246 -8.13 -0.13 -5.67
N SER A 247 -7.79 -0.47 -4.43
CA SER A 247 -8.68 -0.34 -3.26
C SER A 247 -8.68 1.06 -2.62
N ALA A 248 -7.65 1.86 -2.88
CA ALA A 248 -7.47 3.21 -2.36
C ALA A 248 -6.84 4.12 -3.42
N PRO A 249 -7.54 4.41 -4.53
CA PRO A 249 -6.93 5.01 -5.72
C PRO A 249 -6.54 6.48 -5.58
N ASP A 250 -7.02 7.19 -4.56
CA ASP A 250 -6.70 8.60 -4.34
C ASP A 250 -5.31 8.78 -3.74
N HIS A 251 -4.37 9.28 -4.56
CA HIS A 251 -3.02 9.60 -4.14
C HIS A 251 -2.95 10.71 -3.09
N SER A 252 -3.96 11.62 -3.03
CA SER A 252 -3.95 12.76 -2.12
C SER A 252 -4.04 12.35 -0.64
N LEU A 253 -4.57 11.15 -0.33
CA LEU A 253 -4.61 10.59 1.02
C LEU A 253 -3.21 10.35 1.62
N LYS A 254 -2.17 10.29 0.80
CA LYS A 254 -0.78 10.23 1.29
C LYS A 254 -0.42 11.46 2.11
N ALA A 255 -0.92 12.65 1.72
CA ALA A 255 -0.66 13.88 2.47
C ALA A 255 -1.24 13.83 3.89
N ASP A 256 -2.42 13.23 4.05
CA ASP A 256 -3.04 13.06 5.37
C ASP A 256 -2.17 12.15 6.27
N VAL A 257 -1.69 11.02 5.73
CA VAL A 257 -0.81 10.10 6.47
C VAL A 257 0.55 10.73 6.76
N PHE A 258 1.10 11.51 5.82
CA PHE A 258 2.34 12.26 6.05
C PHE A 258 2.19 13.25 7.22
N ALA A 259 1.09 13.99 7.27
CA ALA A 259 0.78 14.90 8.37
C ALA A 259 0.49 14.14 9.68
N LEU A 260 -0.25 13.02 9.63
CA LEU A 260 -0.60 12.19 10.79
C LEU A 260 0.63 11.70 11.55
N MET A 261 1.66 11.28 10.80
CA MET A 261 2.84 10.62 11.34
C MET A 261 4.12 11.45 11.25
N ASP A 262 4.04 12.70 10.77
CA ASP A 262 5.20 13.58 10.57
C ASP A 262 6.28 12.91 9.71
N VAL A 263 5.84 12.25 8.62
CA VAL A 263 6.68 11.37 7.80
C VAL A 263 7.91 12.10 7.27
N GLY A 264 7.73 13.34 6.76
CA GLY A 264 8.83 14.11 6.18
C GLY A 264 9.98 14.33 7.16
N THR A 265 9.66 14.73 8.39
CA THR A 265 10.66 15.01 9.43
C THR A 265 11.38 13.74 9.90
N VAL A 266 10.65 12.63 10.03
CA VAL A 266 11.20 11.42 10.67
C VAL A 266 11.89 10.46 9.70
N THR A 267 11.62 10.56 8.39
CA THR A 267 12.21 9.66 7.37
C THR A 267 13.00 10.38 6.29
N GLY A 268 12.83 11.70 6.17
CA GLY A 268 13.39 12.49 5.06
C GLY A 268 12.66 12.31 3.73
N MET A 269 11.59 11.50 3.66
CA MET A 269 10.73 11.46 2.47
C MET A 269 10.02 12.80 2.28
N THR A 270 9.91 13.25 1.03
CA THR A 270 9.15 14.45 0.65
C THR A 270 8.01 14.10 -0.29
N MET A 271 7.15 15.07 -0.60
CA MET A 271 6.02 14.86 -1.50
C MET A 271 5.94 16.00 -2.51
N THR A 272 5.66 15.66 -3.77
CA THR A 272 5.40 16.65 -4.82
C THR A 272 3.97 17.20 -4.71
N GLU A 273 3.67 18.27 -5.45
CA GLU A 273 2.31 18.84 -5.55
C GLU A 273 1.28 17.83 -6.12
N SER A 274 1.74 16.86 -6.91
CA SER A 274 0.91 15.77 -7.46
C SER A 274 0.83 14.54 -6.55
N TYR A 275 1.24 14.65 -5.29
CA TYR A 275 1.23 13.58 -4.28
C TYR A 275 2.12 12.38 -4.62
N MET A 276 3.19 12.60 -5.41
CA MET A 276 4.23 11.60 -5.60
C MET A 276 5.26 11.72 -4.47
N ILE A 277 5.62 10.59 -3.87
CA ILE A 277 6.64 10.56 -2.81
C ILE A 277 8.03 10.61 -3.45
N VAL A 278 8.96 11.27 -2.78
CA VAL A 278 10.38 11.33 -3.17
C VAL A 278 11.21 10.78 -1.99
N PRO A 279 12.05 9.74 -2.21
CA PRO A 279 12.31 9.05 -3.48
C PRO A 279 11.06 8.32 -4.00
N GLY A 280 11.02 8.05 -5.32
CA GLY A 280 9.87 7.42 -5.99
C GLY A 280 9.60 5.98 -5.52
N GLU A 281 10.66 5.30 -5.09
CA GLU A 281 10.62 3.96 -4.48
C GLU A 281 10.17 4.08 -3.01
N ALA A 282 8.87 4.33 -2.83
CA ALA A 282 8.23 4.52 -1.53
C ALA A 282 6.79 4.00 -1.56
N ALA A 283 6.32 3.52 -0.43
CA ALA A 283 4.94 3.09 -0.24
C ALA A 283 4.32 3.78 0.99
N CYS A 284 3.04 4.15 0.88
CA CYS A 284 2.28 4.79 1.95
C CYS A 284 0.82 4.33 1.88
N GLY A 285 0.24 3.99 3.02
CA GLY A 285 -1.12 3.46 3.07
C GLY A 285 -1.61 3.17 4.47
N LEU A 286 -2.62 2.29 4.53
CA LEU A 286 -3.26 1.84 5.76
C LEU A 286 -2.95 0.37 6.05
N MET A 287 -3.20 -0.05 7.29
CA MET A 287 -3.20 -1.45 7.72
C MET A 287 -4.53 -1.74 8.41
N LEU A 288 -5.28 -2.72 7.92
CA LEU A 288 -6.55 -3.16 8.48
C LEU A 288 -6.39 -4.56 9.03
N GLY A 289 -6.60 -4.75 10.33
CA GLY A 289 -6.32 -6.02 11.02
C GLY A 289 -7.49 -7.01 11.02
N HIS A 290 -8.70 -6.61 10.59
CA HIS A 290 -9.86 -7.49 10.64
C HIS A 290 -9.68 -8.73 9.75
N PRO A 291 -10.06 -9.96 10.22
CA PRO A 291 -9.84 -11.20 9.44
C PRO A 291 -10.63 -11.27 8.12
N GLU A 292 -11.70 -10.50 7.99
CA GLU A 292 -12.48 -10.42 6.74
C GLU A 292 -12.00 -9.32 5.79
N ALA A 293 -11.03 -8.50 6.22
CA ALA A 293 -10.43 -7.48 5.36
C ALA A 293 -9.74 -8.15 4.16
N ARG A 294 -10.02 -7.63 2.98
CA ARG A 294 -9.48 -8.16 1.72
C ARG A 294 -9.25 -7.06 0.72
N ASN A 295 -8.29 -7.27 -0.17
CA ASN A 295 -8.04 -6.41 -1.30
C ASN A 295 -9.19 -6.50 -2.32
N PHE A 296 -9.53 -5.37 -2.94
CA PHE A 296 -10.54 -5.24 -3.99
C PHE A 296 -10.18 -4.09 -4.93
N SER A 297 -10.94 -3.94 -6.00
CA SER A 297 -10.85 -2.74 -6.85
C SER A 297 -12.10 -1.89 -6.65
N VAL A 298 -11.92 -0.59 -6.41
CA VAL A 298 -13.01 0.39 -6.45
C VAL A 298 -13.59 0.45 -7.86
N GLY A 299 -12.75 0.32 -8.88
CA GLY A 299 -13.15 0.46 -10.27
C GLY A 299 -13.52 1.91 -10.60
N ARG A 300 -14.55 2.09 -11.42
CA ARG A 300 -15.07 3.42 -11.77
C ARG A 300 -16.23 3.82 -10.85
N ILE A 301 -16.37 5.11 -10.61
CA ILE A 301 -17.41 5.74 -9.79
C ILE A 301 -18.21 6.75 -10.62
N ASP A 302 -19.45 6.99 -10.21
CA ASP A 302 -20.31 7.97 -10.84
C ASP A 302 -20.08 9.40 -10.30
N SER A 303 -20.75 10.36 -10.91
CA SER A 303 -20.68 11.77 -10.52
C SER A 303 -21.25 12.05 -9.11
N GLU A 304 -22.21 11.25 -8.64
CA GLU A 304 -22.78 11.36 -7.29
C GLU A 304 -21.71 11.01 -6.25
N GLN A 305 -21.02 9.87 -6.44
CA GLN A 305 -19.94 9.48 -5.54
C GLN A 305 -18.75 10.45 -5.61
N LEU A 306 -18.40 10.94 -6.80
CA LEU A 306 -17.35 11.94 -6.96
C LEU A 306 -17.67 13.19 -6.15
N ALA A 307 -18.91 13.73 -6.25
CA ALA A 307 -19.33 14.90 -5.50
C ALA A 307 -19.33 14.66 -3.98
N SER A 308 -19.87 13.51 -3.55
CA SER A 308 -19.86 13.09 -2.14
C SER A 308 -18.44 12.95 -1.60
N TYR A 309 -17.55 12.35 -2.37
CA TYR A 309 -16.14 12.16 -1.99
C TYR A 309 -15.40 13.49 -1.91
N ALA A 310 -15.55 14.36 -2.91
CA ALA A 310 -14.94 15.68 -2.92
C ALA A 310 -15.37 16.51 -1.69
N ALA A 311 -16.67 16.51 -1.37
CA ALA A 311 -17.19 17.20 -0.19
C ALA A 311 -16.55 16.67 1.12
N ARG A 312 -16.45 15.34 1.28
CA ARG A 312 -15.81 14.71 2.45
C ARG A 312 -14.31 14.97 2.53
N ARG A 313 -13.63 15.16 1.37
CA ARG A 313 -12.23 15.57 1.26
C ARG A 313 -12.03 17.09 1.48
N GLY A 314 -13.11 17.87 1.67
CA GLY A 314 -13.04 19.32 1.83
C GLY A 314 -12.57 20.04 0.55
N THR A 315 -12.87 19.50 -0.62
CA THR A 315 -12.49 20.04 -1.93
C THR A 315 -13.69 20.07 -2.89
N ASP A 316 -13.50 20.58 -4.08
CA ASP A 316 -14.52 20.55 -5.13
C ASP A 316 -14.35 19.34 -6.08
N SER A 317 -15.44 19.01 -6.80
CA SER A 317 -15.48 17.87 -7.73
C SER A 317 -14.49 18.02 -8.90
N GLU A 318 -14.19 19.25 -9.34
CA GLU A 318 -13.30 19.48 -10.47
C GLU A 318 -11.85 19.14 -10.08
N LYS A 319 -11.40 19.56 -8.88
CA LYS A 319 -10.09 19.18 -8.36
C LYS A 319 -10.00 17.66 -8.16
N MET A 320 -11.05 17.05 -7.60
CA MET A 320 -11.07 15.61 -7.39
C MET A 320 -11.05 14.84 -8.72
N ARG A 321 -11.72 15.34 -9.75
CA ARG A 321 -11.68 14.77 -11.12
C ARG A 321 -10.27 14.70 -11.68
N VAL A 322 -9.43 15.71 -11.39
CA VAL A 322 -8.02 15.73 -11.81
C VAL A 322 -7.18 14.71 -11.05
N LEU A 323 -7.52 14.43 -9.79
CA LEU A 323 -6.76 13.50 -8.93
C LEU A 323 -7.02 12.01 -9.24
N ILE A 324 -8.25 11.67 -9.67
CA ILE A 324 -8.67 10.28 -9.92
C ILE A 324 -9.33 10.11 -11.30
N PRO A 325 -8.77 10.66 -12.40
CA PRO A 325 -9.46 10.74 -13.70
C PRO A 325 -9.78 9.35 -14.29
N GLN A 326 -8.91 8.36 -14.07
CA GLN A 326 -9.07 6.99 -14.55
C GLN A 326 -10.19 6.21 -13.83
N HIS A 327 -10.72 6.76 -12.73
CA HIS A 327 -11.75 6.12 -11.91
C HIS A 327 -13.15 6.72 -12.12
N LEU A 328 -13.34 7.49 -13.18
CA LEU A 328 -14.64 8.09 -13.49
C LEU A 328 -15.33 7.30 -14.59
N ILE A 329 -16.65 7.16 -14.44
CA ILE A 329 -17.51 6.70 -15.53
C ILE A 329 -17.57 7.85 -16.56
N ASP A 330 -17.27 7.55 -17.83
CA ASP A 330 -17.39 8.52 -18.91
C ASP A 330 -18.83 9.03 -18.95
N MET A 331 -19.02 10.34 -18.83
CA MET A 331 -20.30 11.04 -18.96
C MET A 331 -20.51 11.47 -20.39
#